data_3d7f9b9aaea24dc0905def163426de5e
#
_entry.id   3d7f9b9aaea24dc0905def163426de5e
#
_cell.length_a   1.000
_cell.length_b   1.000
_cell.length_c   1.000
_cell.angle_alpha   90.00
_cell.angle_beta   90.00
_cell.angle_gamma   90.00
#
_symmetry.space_group_name_H-M   'P 1'
#
loop_
_entity.id
_entity.type
_entity.pdbx_description
1 polymer ?
#
loop_
_entity_poly.entity_id
_entity_poly.type
_entity_poly.pdbx_seq_one_letter_code
_entity_poly.pdbx_strand_id
1 'polypeptide(L)'
;PGEVGASAVQNIGAYGVEVKDLITSVETINMAREKRIYGVDECGYSYRKSLFKQPEMKTVFVTYVNFCLGKREHYTLDYGTIRQELEKYPVLNLEILRRVIIDIRQSKLPDPKVLGNAGSFFMNPIVPRRQFESLQREYPDMPHYDVDAGRVKIPAAWMIDRCGWKGKALG
;
A
#
# COMPACT_ATOMS: atom_id res chain seq x y z
N PRO A 1 -8.36 -8.92 3.71
CA PRO A 1 -8.54 -7.90 4.73
C PRO A 1 -7.63 -8.19 5.92
N GLY A 2 -6.93 -7.17 6.40
CA GLY A 2 -6.04 -7.26 7.55
C GLY A 2 -6.68 -6.62 8.79
N GLU A 3 -6.04 -6.83 9.94
CA GLU A 3 -6.43 -6.20 11.20
C GLU A 3 -5.96 -4.73 11.24
N VAL A 4 -6.68 -3.89 11.99
CA VAL A 4 -6.36 -2.46 12.14
C VAL A 4 -4.95 -2.27 12.72
N GLY A 5 -4.57 -3.04 13.74
CA GLY A 5 -3.23 -3.00 14.32
C GLY A 5 -2.13 -3.33 13.31
N ALA A 6 -2.36 -4.33 12.46
CA ALA A 6 -1.42 -4.68 11.39
C ALA A 6 -1.26 -3.58 10.35
N SER A 7 -2.26 -2.73 10.14
CA SER A 7 -2.19 -1.61 9.21
C SER A 7 -1.09 -0.61 9.59
N ALA A 8 -0.97 -0.32 10.88
CA ALA A 8 0.05 0.57 11.43
C ALA A 8 1.46 -0.03 11.31
N VAL A 9 1.61 -1.35 11.54
CA VAL A 9 2.91 -2.02 11.42
C VAL A 9 3.47 -1.95 10.01
N GLN A 10 2.62 -2.14 9.00
CA GLN A 10 3.04 -2.20 7.60
C GLN A 10 2.99 -0.86 6.88
N ASN A 11 2.46 0.20 7.49
CA ASN A 11 2.07 1.39 6.76
C ASN A 11 1.27 1.00 5.50
N ILE A 12 0.12 0.34 5.72
CA ILE A 12 -0.68 -0.18 4.61
C ILE A 12 -1.09 0.95 3.68
N GLY A 13 -1.01 0.71 2.40
CA GLY A 13 -1.40 1.70 1.40
C GLY A 13 -1.84 1.04 0.10
N ALA A 14 -2.80 1.66 -0.54
CA ALA A 14 -3.30 1.28 -1.85
C ALA A 14 -3.91 2.51 -2.53
N TYR A 15 -3.96 2.49 -3.86
CA TYR A 15 -4.62 3.53 -4.65
C TYR A 15 -4.15 4.97 -4.36
N GLY A 16 -2.84 5.13 -4.13
CA GLY A 16 -2.22 6.44 -3.92
C GLY A 16 -2.32 7.01 -2.51
N VAL A 17 -2.90 6.27 -1.54
CA VAL A 17 -2.99 6.68 -0.14
C VAL A 17 -2.28 5.69 0.78
N GLU A 18 -1.77 6.17 1.90
CA GLU A 18 -1.14 5.36 2.94
C GLU A 18 -1.80 5.64 4.29
N VAL A 19 -1.86 4.62 5.15
CA VAL A 19 -2.54 4.74 6.46
C VAL A 19 -1.89 5.77 7.38
N LYS A 20 -0.58 6.00 7.23
CA LYS A 20 0.17 7.04 7.98
C LYS A 20 -0.45 8.44 7.84
N ASP A 21 -1.10 8.72 6.69
CA ASP A 21 -1.69 10.04 6.42
C ASP A 21 -2.92 10.32 7.31
N LEU A 22 -3.45 9.30 7.96
CA LEU A 22 -4.61 9.36 8.85
C LEU A 22 -4.28 9.01 10.30
N ILE A 23 -3.15 8.36 10.58
CA ILE A 23 -2.73 7.99 11.94
C ILE A 23 -2.25 9.23 12.69
N THR A 24 -2.69 9.38 13.93
CA THR A 24 -2.17 10.37 14.87
C THR A 24 -1.22 9.75 15.89
N SER A 25 -1.55 8.55 16.37
CA SER A 25 -0.69 7.82 17.30
C SER A 25 -0.97 6.31 17.27
N VAL A 26 -0.03 5.54 17.78
CA VAL A 26 -0.11 4.08 17.92
C VAL A 26 0.18 3.71 19.37
N GLU A 27 -0.75 3.01 20.01
CA GLU A 27 -0.58 2.51 21.36
C GLU A 27 -0.03 1.08 21.34
N THR A 28 0.88 0.81 22.23
CA THR A 28 1.58 -0.47 22.27
C THR A 28 1.72 -0.99 23.68
N ILE A 29 1.99 -2.29 23.80
CA ILE A 29 2.40 -2.96 25.01
C ILE A 29 3.58 -3.89 24.70
N ASN A 30 4.59 -3.95 25.58
CA ASN A 30 5.71 -4.87 25.44
C ASN A 30 5.54 -6.12 26.35
N MET A 31 6.47 -7.05 26.26
CA MET A 31 6.45 -8.29 27.09
C MET A 31 6.58 -8.01 28.58
N ALA A 32 7.15 -6.88 29.00
CA ALA A 32 7.19 -6.42 30.39
C ALA A 32 5.87 -5.77 30.86
N ARG A 33 4.83 -5.75 30.01
CA ARG A 33 3.54 -5.10 30.22
C ARG A 33 3.60 -3.57 30.32
N GLU A 34 4.67 -2.98 29.83
CA GLU A 34 4.80 -1.54 29.76
C GLU A 34 4.06 -1.01 28.53
N LYS A 35 3.21 -0.01 28.75
CA LYS A 35 2.47 0.66 27.68
C LYS A 35 3.27 1.86 27.18
N ARG A 36 3.25 2.06 25.86
CA ARG A 36 3.82 3.24 25.23
C ARG A 36 2.93 3.72 24.08
N ILE A 37 2.84 5.03 23.94
CA ILE A 37 2.17 5.69 22.82
C ILE A 37 3.26 6.33 21.96
N TYR A 38 3.21 6.03 20.65
CA TYR A 38 4.08 6.62 19.65
C TYR A 38 3.25 7.62 18.83
N GLY A 39 3.69 8.87 18.76
CA GLY A 39 3.17 9.82 17.78
C GLY A 39 3.50 9.37 16.35
N VAL A 40 2.75 9.86 15.36
CA VAL A 40 2.96 9.47 13.96
C VAL A 40 4.41 9.72 13.49
N ASP A 41 5.02 10.80 13.93
CA ASP A 41 6.41 11.16 13.60
C ASP A 41 7.43 10.18 14.18
N GLU A 42 7.14 9.60 15.35
CA GLU A 42 7.99 8.59 16.00
C GLU A 42 7.88 7.22 15.30
N CYS A 43 6.80 6.97 14.56
CA CYS A 43 6.56 5.69 13.89
C CYS A 43 7.48 5.44 12.68
N GLY A 44 8.25 6.43 12.22
CA GLY A 44 9.23 6.30 11.14
C GLY A 44 8.65 5.75 9.84
N TYR A 45 7.43 6.15 9.49
CA TYR A 45 6.70 5.64 8.34
C TYR A 45 7.34 6.01 7.00
N SER A 46 7.47 5.00 6.16
CA SER A 46 7.76 5.14 4.73
C SER A 46 7.10 4.00 3.95
N TYR A 47 7.33 3.90 2.65
CA TYR A 47 6.72 2.87 1.82
C TYR A 47 6.94 1.45 2.39
N ARG A 48 5.87 0.82 2.84
CA ARG A 48 5.85 -0.53 3.48
C ARG A 48 6.81 -0.66 4.67
N LYS A 49 7.11 0.43 5.37
CA LYS A 49 8.07 0.48 6.47
C LYS A 49 7.49 1.27 7.64
N SER A 50 7.81 0.81 8.85
CA SER A 50 7.57 1.51 10.11
C SER A 50 8.62 1.12 11.15
N LEU A 51 8.67 1.84 12.27
CA LEU A 51 9.42 1.47 13.47
C LEU A 51 9.09 0.05 13.92
N PHE A 52 7.81 -0.33 13.89
CA PHE A 52 7.31 -1.63 14.36
C PHE A 52 7.83 -2.85 13.59
N LYS A 53 8.49 -2.64 12.44
CA LYS A 53 9.16 -3.70 11.67
C LYS A 53 10.64 -3.87 12.03
N GLN A 54 11.18 -3.03 12.91
CA GLN A 54 12.57 -3.16 13.34
C GLN A 54 12.74 -4.36 14.28
N PRO A 55 13.93 -4.98 14.31
CA PRO A 55 14.20 -6.14 15.16
C PRO A 55 13.91 -5.89 16.65
N GLU A 56 14.16 -4.68 17.12
CA GLU A 56 13.98 -4.26 18.53
C GLU A 56 12.50 -4.23 18.93
N MET A 57 11.61 -4.12 17.95
CA MET A 57 10.16 -4.05 18.18
C MET A 57 9.45 -5.41 18.11
N LYS A 58 10.18 -6.52 17.95
CA LYS A 58 9.60 -7.87 17.86
C LYS A 58 8.79 -8.31 19.08
N THR A 59 9.07 -7.72 20.23
CA THR A 59 8.38 -7.99 21.51
C THR A 59 7.35 -6.92 21.86
N VAL A 60 7.04 -6.03 20.94
CA VAL A 60 6.07 -4.93 21.09
C VAL A 60 4.82 -5.25 20.29
N PHE A 61 3.67 -5.18 20.94
CA PHE A 61 2.36 -5.44 20.33
C PHE A 61 1.58 -4.14 20.19
N VAL A 62 1.07 -3.87 18.99
CA VAL A 62 0.14 -2.77 18.75
C VAL A 62 -1.21 -3.13 19.34
N THR A 63 -1.71 -2.31 20.26
CA THR A 63 -3.01 -2.50 20.94
C THR A 63 -4.09 -1.60 20.33
N TYR A 64 -3.76 -0.35 20.03
CA TYR A 64 -4.67 0.61 19.40
C TYR A 64 -3.95 1.43 18.34
N VAL A 65 -4.70 1.83 17.33
CA VAL A 65 -4.28 2.79 16.30
C VAL A 65 -5.29 3.93 16.32
N ASN A 66 -4.82 5.13 16.59
CA ASN A 66 -5.65 6.32 16.65
C ASN A 66 -5.62 7.06 15.31
N PHE A 67 -6.79 7.32 14.75
CA PHE A 67 -6.96 7.98 13.46
C PHE A 67 -7.59 9.36 13.61
N CYS A 68 -7.12 10.32 12.82
CA CYS A 68 -7.82 11.58 12.59
C CYS A 68 -8.50 11.52 11.22
N LEU A 69 -9.82 11.42 11.22
CA LEU A 69 -10.61 11.34 10.00
C LEU A 69 -11.26 12.68 9.68
N GLY A 70 -11.14 13.12 8.43
CA GLY A 70 -11.82 14.33 7.94
C GLY A 70 -13.33 14.12 7.83
N LYS A 71 -14.10 15.16 8.15
CA LYS A 71 -15.57 15.19 7.94
C LYS A 71 -15.96 15.71 6.55
N ARG A 72 -15.01 16.30 5.83
CA ARG A 72 -15.20 16.75 4.44
C ARG A 72 -14.67 15.70 3.49
N GLU A 73 -15.40 15.46 2.42
CA GLU A 73 -14.99 14.54 1.38
C GLU A 73 -13.76 15.09 0.65
N HIS A 74 -12.73 14.27 0.59
CA HIS A 74 -11.53 14.49 -0.22
C HIS A 74 -11.13 13.17 -0.86
N TYR A 75 -11.07 13.14 -2.20
CA TYR A 75 -10.85 11.92 -2.94
C TYR A 75 -9.53 11.93 -3.70
N THR A 76 -8.74 10.89 -3.56
CA THR A 76 -7.55 10.61 -4.38
C THR A 76 -7.96 9.66 -5.49
N LEU A 77 -8.14 10.20 -6.71
CA LEU A 77 -8.71 9.46 -7.85
C LEU A 77 -7.69 9.15 -8.95
N ASP A 78 -6.46 9.67 -8.85
CA ASP A 78 -5.48 9.64 -9.93
C ASP A 78 -4.66 8.35 -9.99
N TYR A 79 -5.17 7.27 -9.41
CA TYR A 79 -4.48 5.99 -9.38
C TYR A 79 -5.18 4.93 -10.23
N GLY A 80 -4.47 4.41 -11.22
CA GLY A 80 -4.96 3.30 -12.06
C GLY A 80 -6.24 3.67 -12.83
N THR A 81 -7.25 2.81 -12.76
CA THR A 81 -8.50 2.92 -13.52
C THR A 81 -9.66 3.53 -12.72
N ILE A 82 -9.41 4.09 -11.53
CA ILE A 82 -10.48 4.57 -10.63
C ILE A 82 -11.37 5.60 -11.34
N ARG A 83 -10.78 6.61 -12.01
CA ARG A 83 -11.57 7.63 -12.72
C ARG A 83 -12.46 7.03 -13.79
N GLN A 84 -11.94 6.12 -14.61
CA GLN A 84 -12.69 5.46 -15.68
C GLN A 84 -13.87 4.63 -15.12
N GLU A 85 -13.64 3.93 -14.01
CA GLU A 85 -14.70 3.15 -13.38
C GLU A 85 -15.77 4.05 -12.75
N LEU A 86 -15.40 5.22 -12.23
CA LEU A 86 -16.33 6.20 -11.66
C LEU A 86 -17.22 6.86 -12.72
N GLU A 87 -16.78 6.96 -13.99
CA GLU A 87 -17.59 7.50 -15.09
C GLU A 87 -18.91 6.72 -15.31
N LYS A 88 -18.99 5.50 -14.83
CA LYS A 88 -20.20 4.66 -14.88
C LYS A 88 -21.30 5.12 -13.89
N TYR A 89 -20.98 6.04 -13.00
CA TYR A 89 -21.88 6.49 -11.93
C TYR A 89 -22.18 7.98 -12.06
N PRO A 90 -23.46 8.40 -11.89
CA PRO A 90 -23.86 9.79 -12.06
C PRO A 90 -23.41 10.72 -10.93
N VAL A 91 -23.05 10.16 -9.77
CA VAL A 91 -22.67 10.91 -8.56
C VAL A 91 -21.43 10.28 -7.95
N LEU A 92 -20.50 11.11 -7.51
CA LEU A 92 -19.35 10.71 -6.70
C LEU A 92 -19.64 10.94 -5.22
N ASN A 93 -19.55 9.88 -4.43
CA ASN A 93 -19.58 9.91 -2.97
C ASN A 93 -18.73 8.74 -2.41
N LEU A 94 -18.56 8.70 -1.10
CA LEU A 94 -17.74 7.66 -0.43
C LEU A 94 -18.25 6.24 -0.69
N GLU A 95 -19.56 6.05 -0.76
CA GLU A 95 -20.15 4.73 -1.00
C GLU A 95 -19.82 4.24 -2.41
N ILE A 96 -20.01 5.09 -3.40
CA ILE A 96 -19.70 4.78 -4.81
C ILE A 96 -18.19 4.52 -4.97
N LEU A 97 -17.34 5.40 -4.43
CA LEU A 97 -15.89 5.21 -4.49
C LEU A 97 -15.47 3.88 -3.83
N ARG A 98 -16.01 3.58 -2.66
CA ARG A 98 -15.73 2.30 -1.97
C ARG A 98 -16.15 1.10 -2.83
N ARG A 99 -17.33 1.14 -3.45
CA ARG A 99 -17.83 0.09 -4.34
C ARG A 99 -16.88 -0.11 -5.53
N VAL A 100 -16.53 0.97 -6.23
CA VAL A 100 -15.60 0.93 -7.37
C VAL A 100 -14.25 0.30 -6.97
N ILE A 101 -13.69 0.68 -5.82
CA ILE A 101 -12.44 0.08 -5.34
C ILE A 101 -12.61 -1.41 -5.06
N ILE A 102 -13.72 -1.84 -4.48
CA ILE A 102 -14.01 -3.25 -4.24
C ILE A 102 -14.08 -4.01 -5.57
N ASP A 103 -14.82 -3.50 -6.54
CA ASP A 103 -15.01 -4.13 -7.85
C ASP A 103 -13.67 -4.26 -8.60
N ILE A 104 -12.84 -3.19 -8.61
CA ILE A 104 -11.50 -3.23 -9.17
C ILE A 104 -10.63 -4.30 -8.48
N ARG A 105 -10.73 -4.44 -7.17
CA ARG A 105 -9.95 -5.46 -6.43
C ARG A 105 -10.43 -6.86 -6.74
N GLN A 106 -11.73 -7.09 -6.75
CA GLN A 106 -12.33 -8.39 -7.06
C GLN A 106 -12.05 -8.83 -8.50
N SER A 107 -11.98 -7.90 -9.45
CA SER A 107 -11.61 -8.23 -10.83
C SER A 107 -10.14 -8.63 -10.99
N LYS A 108 -9.27 -8.24 -10.06
CA LYS A 108 -7.81 -8.49 -10.15
C LYS A 108 -7.30 -9.58 -9.23
N LEU A 109 -8.01 -9.87 -8.14
CA LEU A 109 -7.59 -10.80 -7.10
C LEU A 109 -8.67 -11.87 -6.92
N PRO A 110 -8.32 -13.16 -6.97
CA PRO A 110 -9.26 -14.23 -6.67
C PRO A 110 -9.76 -14.13 -5.23
N ASP A 111 -11.01 -14.54 -4.99
CA ASP A 111 -11.52 -14.66 -3.64
C ASP A 111 -10.72 -15.73 -2.87
N PRO A 112 -10.06 -15.39 -1.73
CA PRO A 112 -9.27 -16.34 -0.96
C PRO A 112 -10.08 -17.55 -0.43
N LYS A 113 -11.40 -17.45 -0.38
CA LYS A 113 -12.28 -18.57 0.00
C LYS A 113 -12.45 -19.59 -1.13
N VAL A 114 -12.23 -19.17 -2.37
CA VAL A 114 -12.35 -20.01 -3.57
C VAL A 114 -10.96 -20.45 -4.03
N LEU A 115 -10.01 -19.53 -4.08
CA LEU A 115 -8.65 -19.80 -4.51
C LEU A 115 -7.65 -19.05 -3.59
N GLY A 116 -6.87 -19.82 -2.83
CA GLY A 116 -5.83 -19.25 -2.00
C GLY A 116 -4.84 -18.40 -2.82
N ASN A 117 -4.48 -17.25 -2.28
CA ASN A 117 -3.45 -16.39 -2.89
C ASN A 117 -2.61 -15.71 -1.81
N ALA A 118 -1.37 -15.37 -2.14
CA ALA A 118 -0.44 -14.67 -1.27
C ALA A 118 -0.50 -13.14 -1.45
N GLY A 119 -1.40 -12.63 -2.29
CA GLY A 119 -1.46 -11.22 -2.66
C GLY A 119 -0.21 -10.76 -3.40
N SER A 120 0.17 -9.48 -3.23
CA SER A 120 1.42 -8.94 -3.78
C SER A 120 2.59 -9.33 -2.89
N PHE A 121 3.30 -10.41 -3.23
CA PHE A 121 4.44 -10.91 -2.47
C PHE A 121 5.64 -9.96 -2.55
N PHE A 122 5.94 -9.45 -3.74
CA PHE A 122 7.07 -8.55 -3.96
C PHE A 122 6.70 -7.09 -3.71
N MET A 123 7.58 -6.38 -2.99
CA MET A 123 7.52 -4.92 -2.94
C MET A 123 8.00 -4.33 -4.27
N ASN A 124 7.42 -3.21 -4.65
CA ASN A 124 7.90 -2.44 -5.78
C ASN A 124 9.29 -1.86 -5.44
N PRO A 125 10.36 -2.17 -6.19
CA PRO A 125 11.67 -1.64 -5.92
C PRO A 125 11.71 -0.13 -6.13
N ILE A 126 12.46 0.55 -5.26
CA ILE A 126 12.80 1.96 -5.40
C ILE A 126 14.26 2.00 -5.84
N VAL A 127 14.49 2.57 -7.00
CA VAL A 127 15.82 2.66 -7.62
C VAL A 127 16.26 4.12 -7.79
N PRO A 128 17.56 4.40 -7.86
CA PRO A 128 18.05 5.71 -8.25
C PRO A 128 17.53 6.12 -9.63
N ARG A 129 17.18 7.40 -9.82
CA ARG A 129 16.69 7.93 -11.10
C ARG A 129 17.60 7.59 -12.28
N ARG A 130 18.92 7.71 -12.10
CA ARG A 130 19.91 7.33 -13.13
C ARG A 130 19.76 5.87 -13.58
N GLN A 131 19.51 4.95 -12.66
CA GLN A 131 19.29 3.54 -13.00
C GLN A 131 17.96 3.36 -13.75
N PHE A 132 16.90 4.03 -13.31
CA PHE A 132 15.63 4.03 -14.01
C PHE A 132 15.75 4.55 -15.44
N GLU A 133 16.43 5.67 -15.66
CA GLU A 133 16.65 6.25 -16.99
C GLU A 133 17.42 5.32 -17.93
N SER A 134 18.38 4.56 -17.39
CA SER A 134 19.08 3.54 -18.16
C SER A 134 18.14 2.41 -18.59
N LEU A 135 17.30 1.91 -17.67
CA LEU A 135 16.32 0.86 -17.98
C LEU A 135 15.22 1.36 -18.92
N GLN A 136 14.79 2.61 -18.81
CA GLN A 136 13.74 3.20 -19.64
C GLN A 136 14.16 3.32 -21.11
N ARG A 137 15.46 3.42 -21.40
CA ARG A 137 15.95 3.38 -22.80
C ARG A 137 15.72 2.03 -23.45
N GLU A 138 15.82 0.95 -22.68
CA GLU A 138 15.56 -0.42 -23.14
C GLU A 138 14.07 -0.76 -23.10
N TYR A 139 13.35 -0.20 -22.12
CA TYR A 139 11.91 -0.42 -21.89
C TYR A 139 11.15 0.91 -21.84
N PRO A 140 10.86 1.56 -22.98
CA PRO A 140 10.24 2.88 -23.00
C PRO A 140 8.83 2.92 -22.38
N ASP A 141 8.12 1.79 -22.38
CA ASP A 141 6.78 1.60 -21.83
C ASP A 141 6.77 1.22 -20.35
N MET A 142 7.94 1.23 -19.66
CA MET A 142 8.06 0.86 -18.27
C MET A 142 7.29 1.82 -17.36
N PRO A 143 6.22 1.36 -16.66
CA PRO A 143 5.48 2.19 -15.74
C PRO A 143 6.35 2.52 -14.52
N HIS A 144 6.18 3.71 -13.99
CA HIS A 144 6.94 4.16 -12.84
C HIS A 144 6.17 5.20 -12.01
N TYR A 145 6.66 5.43 -10.81
CA TYR A 145 6.15 6.45 -9.90
C TYR A 145 7.34 7.19 -9.29
N ASP A 146 7.36 8.51 -9.41
CA ASP A 146 8.35 9.32 -8.73
C ASP A 146 8.17 9.22 -7.20
N VAL A 147 9.26 8.97 -6.49
CA VAL A 147 9.31 8.98 -5.03
C VAL A 147 9.82 10.34 -4.54
N ASP A 148 10.88 10.81 -5.17
CA ASP A 148 11.47 12.13 -5.01
C ASP A 148 12.34 12.47 -6.24
N ALA A 149 13.06 13.58 -6.18
CA ALA A 149 13.91 14.04 -7.29
C ALA A 149 14.98 13.00 -7.71
N GLY A 150 15.46 12.19 -6.79
CA GLY A 150 16.55 11.23 -7.01
C GLY A 150 16.12 9.77 -7.15
N ARG A 151 14.85 9.43 -6.85
CA ARG A 151 14.42 8.04 -6.76
C ARG A 151 13.08 7.78 -7.43
N VAL A 152 12.98 6.61 -8.04
CA VAL A 152 11.81 6.15 -8.80
C VAL A 152 11.41 4.77 -8.32
N LYS A 153 10.11 4.52 -8.19
CA LYS A 153 9.53 3.23 -7.84
C LYS A 153 9.00 2.54 -9.10
N ILE A 154 9.43 1.31 -9.34
CA ILE A 154 9.03 0.50 -10.50
C ILE A 154 8.07 -0.61 -10.03
N PRO A 155 6.91 -0.82 -10.69
CA PRO A 155 6.00 -1.89 -10.33
C PRO A 155 6.62 -3.28 -10.50
N ALA A 156 6.72 -4.06 -9.41
CA ALA A 156 7.21 -5.43 -9.44
C ALA A 156 6.35 -6.32 -10.35
N ALA A 157 5.04 -6.11 -10.36
CA ALA A 157 4.12 -6.87 -11.22
C ALA A 157 4.45 -6.72 -12.71
N TRP A 158 4.83 -5.53 -13.16
CA TRP A 158 5.25 -5.30 -14.54
C TRP A 158 6.53 -6.09 -14.87
N MET A 159 7.52 -6.09 -13.96
CA MET A 159 8.76 -6.86 -14.16
C MET A 159 8.48 -8.36 -14.22
N ILE A 160 7.61 -8.88 -13.35
CA ILE A 160 7.19 -10.29 -13.34
C ILE A 160 6.50 -10.65 -14.66
N ASP A 161 5.64 -9.77 -15.16
CA ASP A 161 4.95 -9.96 -16.45
C ASP A 161 5.94 -9.99 -17.61
N ARG A 162 6.89 -9.03 -17.66
CA ARG A 162 7.97 -8.99 -18.67
C ARG A 162 8.89 -10.22 -18.63
N CYS A 163 9.11 -10.80 -17.46
CA CYS A 163 9.84 -12.07 -17.33
C CYS A 163 8.99 -13.28 -17.72
N GLY A 164 7.76 -13.10 -18.18
CA GLY A 164 6.86 -14.17 -18.62
C GLY A 164 6.35 -15.06 -17.48
N TRP A 165 6.32 -14.56 -16.24
CA TRP A 165 5.86 -15.31 -15.08
C TRP A 165 4.37 -15.09 -14.72
N LYS A 166 3.70 -14.17 -15.40
CA LYS A 166 2.27 -13.95 -15.19
C LYS A 166 1.46 -15.20 -15.54
N GLY A 167 0.64 -15.67 -14.61
CA GLY A 167 -0.24 -16.83 -14.81
C GLY A 167 0.46 -18.18 -14.92
N LYS A 168 1.77 -18.28 -14.65
CA LYS A 168 2.47 -19.57 -14.61
C LYS A 168 2.07 -20.34 -13.36
N ALA A 169 1.58 -21.57 -13.54
CA ALA A 169 1.47 -22.56 -12.48
C ALA A 169 2.83 -23.29 -12.35
N LEU A 170 3.26 -23.52 -11.14
CA LEU A 170 4.43 -24.33 -10.81
C LEU A 170 3.92 -25.64 -10.22
N GLY A 171 4.09 -26.73 -10.95
CA GLY A 171 3.96 -28.11 -10.51
C GLY A 171 2.54 -28.59 -10.30
#